data_509e8a374da4062ea089b7a187475e38
#
_entry.id   509e8a374da4062ea089b7a187475e38
#
_cell.length_a   1.000
_cell.length_b   1.000
_cell.length_c   1.000
_cell.angle_alpha   90.00
_cell.angle_beta   90.00
_cell.angle_gamma   90.00
#
_symmetry.space_group_name_H-M   'P 1'
#
loop_
_entity.id
_entity.type
_entity.pdbx_description
1 polymer ?
#
loop_
_entity_poly.entity_id
_entity_poly.type
_entity_poly.pdbx_seq_one_letter_code
_entity_poly.pdbx_strand_id
1 'polypeptide(L)'
;MARHVRRTRATAAVLAAAALLTGCEGLPEGSSAGAGAGAEPAERDTRAVSPLKNPDGTAPGLAPVTTERDRAAAVRLIERVATKGRGPRTGYEREEFGYAWLDTADGVPLARNGCDTRNDVLQRDGLRLRFRSGSDCVVVAMTLHDPYTGRTIEWRKQRAAEVHIDHVVPLSYSWQMGASRWRESKRRQLANDVLNLMPVQGRANSAKGDSGPASWLPPRKRIRCAYAVRFAQVAVKYEMPVTAADKRMMLRQCGGRPAL
;
A
#
# COMPACT_ATOMS: atom_id res chain seq x y z
N MET A 1 55.02 -11.49 22.82
CA MET A 1 55.05 -10.29 23.69
C MET A 1 53.62 -9.95 24.06
N ALA A 2 53.25 -10.29 25.29
CA ALA A 2 51.95 -10.07 25.86
C ALA A 2 51.89 -8.71 26.55
N ARG A 3 50.83 -7.93 26.36
CA ARG A 3 50.54 -6.77 27.21
C ARG A 3 49.15 -6.91 27.83
N HIS A 4 49.17 -7.14 29.14
CA HIS A 4 48.03 -7.02 30.04
C HIS A 4 47.53 -5.58 30.12
N VAL A 5 46.25 -5.36 30.12
CA VAL A 5 45.61 -4.14 30.59
C VAL A 5 44.62 -4.48 31.69
N ARG A 6 44.80 -3.79 32.82
CA ARG A 6 44.16 -4.00 34.12
C ARG A 6 42.72 -3.46 34.12
N ARG A 7 41.85 -4.19 34.77
CA ARG A 7 40.49 -3.75 35.19
C ARG A 7 40.62 -2.91 36.47
N THR A 8 39.99 -1.73 36.51
CA THR A 8 39.72 -1.01 37.75
C THR A 8 38.20 -1.06 38.02
N ARG A 9 37.84 -1.59 39.16
CA ARG A 9 36.53 -1.55 39.76
C ARG A 9 36.43 -0.27 40.60
N ALA A 10 35.32 0.47 40.47
CA ALA A 10 34.94 1.53 41.40
C ALA A 10 33.58 1.15 42.05
N THR A 11 33.64 1.14 43.34
CA THR A 11 32.56 0.76 44.27
C THR A 11 31.62 1.94 44.55
N ALA A 12 30.34 1.62 44.68
CA ALA A 12 29.27 2.53 45.03
C ALA A 12 29.26 2.86 46.54
N ALA A 13 28.86 4.06 46.87
CA ALA A 13 28.45 4.44 48.24
C ALA A 13 26.97 4.85 48.22
N VAL A 14 26.18 4.17 49.08
CA VAL A 14 24.81 4.44 49.40
C VAL A 14 24.77 5.47 50.52
N LEU A 15 23.97 6.51 50.40
CA LEU A 15 23.57 7.35 51.52
C LEU A 15 22.06 7.49 51.53
N ALA A 16 21.48 6.92 52.58
CA ALA A 16 20.09 7.09 52.97
C ALA A 16 19.96 8.31 53.87
N ALA A 17 18.96 9.14 53.64
CA ALA A 17 18.48 10.12 54.60
C ALA A 17 16.97 10.10 54.65
N ALA A 18 16.42 9.73 55.79
CA ALA A 18 15.03 9.84 56.17
C ALA A 18 14.77 11.19 56.85
N ALA A 19 13.68 11.83 56.57
CA ALA A 19 13.10 12.87 57.40
C ALA A 19 11.59 12.86 57.31
N LEU A 20 10.97 13.02 58.47
CA LEU A 20 9.59 12.77 58.87
C LEU A 20 8.67 13.99 58.67
N LEU A 21 7.42 13.70 58.33
CA LEU A 21 6.11 14.20 58.82
C LEU A 21 5.87 15.70 59.10
N THR A 22 4.86 16.32 58.48
CA THR A 22 3.51 16.59 59.08
C THR A 22 2.77 17.62 58.23
N GLY A 23 1.45 17.51 58.15
CA GLY A 23 0.57 18.61 57.75
C GLY A 23 -0.58 18.20 56.86
N CYS A 24 -1.74 17.91 57.49
CA CYS A 24 -3.06 17.85 56.83
C CYS A 24 -3.51 19.24 56.42
N GLU A 25 -4.24 19.33 55.28
CA GLU A 25 -5.57 19.96 55.19
C GLU A 25 -5.84 20.47 53.75
N GLY A 26 -7.03 20.19 53.28
CA GLY A 26 -7.69 20.99 52.27
C GLY A 26 -7.76 20.38 50.86
N LEU A 27 -8.76 19.54 50.61
CA LEU A 27 -9.32 19.34 49.29
C LEU A 27 -10.01 20.63 48.81
N PRO A 28 -9.93 20.94 47.50
CA PRO A 28 -11.15 20.87 46.70
C PRO A 28 -11.01 19.97 45.48
N GLU A 29 -12.09 19.25 45.26
CA GLU A 29 -12.32 18.46 44.05
C GLU A 29 -12.26 19.35 42.81
N GLY A 30 -11.20 19.18 42.03
CA GLY A 30 -11.09 19.73 40.67
C GLY A 30 -11.20 18.56 39.70
N SER A 31 -12.37 18.37 39.11
CA SER A 31 -12.59 17.47 37.98
C SER A 31 -11.68 17.86 36.81
N SER A 32 -10.53 17.24 36.69
CA SER A 32 -9.77 17.26 35.43
C SER A 32 -10.35 16.19 34.52
N ALA A 33 -11.36 16.59 33.74
CA ALA A 33 -11.75 15.87 32.56
C ALA A 33 -10.50 15.71 31.67
N GLY A 34 -9.93 14.51 31.66
CA GLY A 34 -8.93 14.12 30.70
C GLY A 34 -9.55 14.27 29.31
N ALA A 35 -9.17 15.34 28.61
CA ALA A 35 -9.42 15.48 27.20
C ALA A 35 -8.66 14.34 26.49
N GLY A 36 -9.35 13.23 26.27
CA GLY A 36 -8.94 12.25 25.30
C GLY A 36 -8.78 12.98 23.99
N ALA A 37 -7.55 13.06 23.49
CA ALA A 37 -7.28 13.52 22.14
C ALA A 37 -8.09 12.62 21.19
N GLY A 38 -9.30 13.04 20.86
CA GLY A 38 -10.12 12.43 19.83
C GLY A 38 -9.30 12.51 18.56
N ALA A 39 -8.86 11.36 18.07
CA ALA A 39 -8.30 11.28 16.72
C ALA A 39 -9.37 11.86 15.80
N GLU A 40 -9.06 13.01 15.17
CA GLU A 40 -9.94 13.58 14.14
C GLU A 40 -10.26 12.47 13.13
N PRO A 41 -11.53 12.34 12.69
CA PRO A 41 -11.89 11.36 11.68
C PRO A 41 -11.08 11.66 10.44
N ALA A 42 -10.21 10.72 10.04
CA ALA A 42 -9.35 10.86 8.87
C ALA A 42 -10.21 11.36 7.70
N GLU A 43 -9.90 12.55 7.20
CA GLU A 43 -10.57 13.18 6.08
C GLU A 43 -10.70 12.16 4.93
N ARG A 44 -11.92 11.87 4.52
CA ARG A 44 -12.16 10.86 3.50
C ARG A 44 -11.81 11.46 2.15
N ASP A 45 -11.02 10.77 1.35
CA ASP A 45 -10.89 11.13 -0.05
C ASP A 45 -12.25 10.90 -0.73
N THR A 46 -12.99 11.99 -0.86
CA THR A 46 -14.31 11.98 -1.53
C THR A 46 -14.21 11.71 -3.02
N ARG A 47 -13.01 11.80 -3.61
CA ARG A 47 -12.74 11.49 -5.01
C ARG A 47 -12.47 10.01 -5.24
N ALA A 48 -12.17 9.22 -4.19
CA ALA A 48 -11.87 7.81 -4.35
C ALA A 48 -13.05 7.07 -4.99
N VAL A 49 -12.77 6.32 -6.05
CA VAL A 49 -13.76 5.57 -6.84
C VAL A 49 -13.71 4.09 -6.49
N SER A 50 -14.86 3.43 -6.46
CA SER A 50 -14.92 1.98 -6.31
C SER A 50 -14.19 1.30 -7.48
N PRO A 51 -13.34 0.29 -7.25
CA PRO A 51 -12.67 -0.41 -8.34
C PRO A 51 -13.65 -1.04 -9.34
N LEU A 52 -14.86 -1.41 -8.91
CA LEU A 52 -15.90 -1.92 -9.82
C LEU A 52 -16.38 -0.87 -10.85
N LYS A 53 -16.22 0.42 -10.53
CA LYS A 53 -16.54 1.56 -11.41
C LYS A 53 -15.31 2.17 -12.07
N ASN A 54 -14.14 1.57 -11.87
CA ASN A 54 -12.85 2.03 -12.36
C ASN A 54 -12.05 0.84 -12.92
N PRO A 55 -12.54 0.20 -14.00
CA PRO A 55 -11.96 -1.03 -14.53
C PRO A 55 -10.60 -0.85 -15.23
N ASP A 56 -10.28 0.37 -15.62
CA ASP A 56 -9.01 0.75 -16.27
C ASP A 56 -7.99 1.39 -15.32
N GLY A 57 -8.42 1.72 -14.09
CA GLY A 57 -7.54 2.29 -13.08
C GLY A 57 -7.25 3.78 -13.25
N THR A 58 -7.94 4.49 -14.14
CA THR A 58 -7.66 5.92 -14.42
C THR A 58 -8.26 6.88 -13.40
N ALA A 59 -9.27 6.45 -12.64
CA ALA A 59 -9.83 7.25 -11.56
C ALA A 59 -9.09 7.02 -10.22
N PRO A 60 -9.13 8.01 -9.30
CA PRO A 60 -8.32 7.97 -8.08
C PRO A 60 -8.79 6.95 -7.03
N GLY A 61 -7.83 6.49 -6.24
CA GLY A 61 -8.01 5.79 -4.98
C GLY A 61 -8.67 4.41 -5.07
N LEU A 62 -9.08 3.92 -3.90
CA LEU A 62 -9.90 2.72 -3.72
C LEU A 62 -11.04 3.04 -2.73
N ALA A 63 -12.23 3.37 -3.24
CA ALA A 63 -13.40 3.46 -2.37
C ALA A 63 -13.83 2.07 -1.88
N PRO A 64 -14.34 1.96 -0.64
CA PRO A 64 -14.85 0.69 -0.12
C PRO A 64 -16.00 0.13 -0.96
N VAL A 65 -16.04 -1.19 -1.10
CA VAL A 65 -17.19 -1.94 -1.63
C VAL A 65 -18.16 -2.18 -0.47
N THR A 66 -19.29 -1.48 -0.46
CA THR A 66 -20.19 -1.43 0.70
C THR A 66 -21.54 -2.09 0.48
N THR A 67 -22.10 -1.99 -0.73
CA THR A 67 -23.43 -2.56 -1.02
C THR A 67 -23.36 -4.06 -1.27
N GLU A 68 -24.45 -4.76 -0.98
CA GLU A 68 -24.55 -6.20 -1.27
C GLU A 68 -24.43 -6.49 -2.77
N ARG A 69 -25.06 -5.68 -3.61
CA ARG A 69 -24.95 -5.76 -5.07
C ARG A 69 -23.50 -5.68 -5.53
N ASP A 70 -22.72 -4.72 -4.99
CA ASP A 70 -21.31 -4.55 -5.37
C ASP A 70 -20.45 -5.70 -4.83
N ARG A 71 -20.75 -6.21 -3.62
CA ARG A 71 -20.07 -7.40 -3.07
C ARG A 71 -20.31 -8.63 -3.94
N ALA A 72 -21.54 -8.85 -4.39
CA ALA A 72 -21.86 -9.95 -5.31
C ALA A 72 -21.13 -9.78 -6.66
N ALA A 73 -21.02 -8.56 -7.18
CA ALA A 73 -20.25 -8.28 -8.39
C ALA A 73 -18.73 -8.54 -8.17
N ALA A 74 -18.20 -8.15 -7.02
CA ALA A 74 -16.80 -8.43 -6.63
C ALA A 74 -16.53 -9.94 -6.57
N VAL A 75 -17.43 -10.71 -5.95
CA VAL A 75 -17.31 -12.18 -5.87
C VAL A 75 -17.28 -12.79 -7.27
N ARG A 76 -18.22 -12.44 -8.15
CA ARG A 76 -18.25 -12.93 -9.53
C ARG A 76 -16.97 -12.59 -10.31
N LEU A 77 -16.40 -11.41 -10.10
CA LEU A 77 -15.13 -11.05 -10.72
C LEU A 77 -13.98 -11.92 -10.22
N ILE A 78 -13.89 -12.10 -8.89
CA ILE A 78 -12.83 -12.91 -8.27
C ILE A 78 -12.93 -14.38 -8.69
N GLU A 79 -14.14 -14.91 -8.84
CA GLU A 79 -14.39 -16.29 -9.31
C GLU A 79 -13.83 -16.56 -10.71
N ARG A 80 -13.78 -15.56 -11.58
CA ARG A 80 -13.18 -15.65 -12.92
C ARG A 80 -11.66 -15.83 -12.90
N VAL A 81 -10.98 -15.48 -11.82
CA VAL A 81 -9.53 -15.60 -11.73
C VAL A 81 -9.13 -17.08 -11.65
N ALA A 82 -8.30 -17.52 -12.58
CA ALA A 82 -7.75 -18.87 -12.57
C ALA A 82 -6.82 -19.10 -11.37
N THR A 83 -6.67 -20.35 -10.94
CA THR A 83 -5.74 -20.71 -9.87
C THR A 83 -4.64 -21.64 -10.34
N LYS A 84 -3.47 -21.50 -9.72
CA LYS A 84 -2.31 -22.34 -9.96
C LYS A 84 -1.39 -22.31 -8.74
N GLY A 85 -0.52 -23.32 -8.59
CA GLY A 85 0.57 -23.30 -7.62
C GLY A 85 1.59 -22.20 -7.93
N ARG A 86 2.19 -21.61 -6.90
CA ARG A 86 3.23 -20.58 -7.04
C ARG A 86 4.49 -21.23 -7.62
N GLY A 87 5.01 -20.68 -8.70
CA GLY A 87 6.23 -21.13 -9.35
C GLY A 87 7.50 -20.59 -8.66
N PRO A 88 8.70 -20.99 -9.12
CA PRO A 88 9.97 -20.50 -8.59
C PRO A 88 10.17 -19.02 -8.89
N ARG A 89 11.00 -18.38 -8.06
CA ARG A 89 11.45 -16.99 -8.27
C ARG A 89 12.73 -16.92 -9.11
N THR A 90 13.32 -18.03 -9.45
CA THR A 90 14.57 -18.12 -10.23
C THR A 90 14.51 -17.25 -11.48
N GLY A 91 15.56 -16.47 -11.71
CA GLY A 91 15.66 -15.55 -12.85
C GLY A 91 14.81 -14.28 -12.74
N TYR A 92 14.17 -14.04 -11.59
CA TYR A 92 13.48 -12.76 -11.38
C TYR A 92 14.48 -11.64 -11.12
N GLU A 93 14.50 -10.69 -12.02
CA GLU A 93 15.10 -9.38 -11.86
C GLU A 93 14.02 -8.33 -12.16
N ARG A 94 14.10 -7.15 -11.53
CA ARG A 94 13.10 -6.11 -11.75
C ARG A 94 13.15 -5.60 -13.19
N GLU A 95 14.31 -5.58 -13.78
CA GLU A 95 14.63 -5.15 -15.13
C GLU A 95 13.96 -6.00 -16.21
N GLU A 96 13.58 -7.25 -15.88
CA GLU A 96 12.77 -8.12 -16.74
C GLU A 96 11.39 -7.52 -17.10
N PHE A 97 10.97 -6.52 -16.34
CA PHE A 97 9.75 -5.75 -16.58
C PHE A 97 10.01 -4.41 -17.29
N GLY A 98 11.21 -4.21 -17.81
CA GLY A 98 11.66 -2.99 -18.51
C GLY A 98 12.05 -1.87 -17.54
N TYR A 99 12.38 -0.71 -18.10
CA TYR A 99 12.70 0.47 -17.31
C TYR A 99 11.52 0.91 -16.45
N ALA A 100 11.83 1.42 -15.26
CA ALA A 100 10.80 1.89 -14.36
C ALA A 100 10.05 3.11 -14.93
N TRP A 101 8.74 3.10 -14.78
CA TRP A 101 7.86 4.24 -15.06
C TRP A 101 7.83 4.71 -16.53
N LEU A 102 7.89 3.75 -17.48
CA LEU A 102 7.87 4.05 -18.90
C LEU A 102 6.55 4.70 -19.35
N ASP A 103 6.61 5.91 -19.89
CA ASP A 103 5.51 6.52 -20.63
C ASP A 103 5.19 5.77 -21.94
N THR A 104 6.17 5.05 -22.49
CA THR A 104 6.06 4.35 -23.78
C THR A 104 5.61 2.89 -23.68
N ALA A 105 4.98 2.50 -22.56
CA ALA A 105 4.40 1.17 -22.44
C ALA A 105 3.05 1.10 -23.18
N ASP A 106 3.07 0.78 -24.46
CA ASP A 106 1.88 0.72 -25.30
C ASP A 106 0.78 -0.21 -24.75
N GLY A 107 -0.48 0.13 -25.02
CA GLY A 107 -1.64 -0.68 -24.68
C GLY A 107 -2.11 -0.58 -23.23
N VAL A 108 -1.58 0.37 -22.45
CA VAL A 108 -2.06 0.71 -21.13
C VAL A 108 -2.57 2.16 -21.07
N PRO A 109 -3.53 2.48 -20.18
CA PRO A 109 -4.03 3.84 -20.05
C PRO A 109 -2.93 4.80 -19.62
N LEU A 110 -3.03 6.06 -20.05
CA LEU A 110 -2.10 7.16 -19.82
C LEU A 110 -0.72 7.02 -20.47
N ALA A 111 -0.43 5.92 -21.18
CA ALA A 111 0.81 5.81 -21.95
C ALA A 111 0.89 6.90 -23.05
N ARG A 112 2.11 7.37 -23.33
CA ARG A 112 2.42 8.38 -24.35
C ARG A 112 1.75 9.75 -24.13
N ASN A 113 1.53 10.11 -22.87
CA ASN A 113 0.99 11.43 -22.52
C ASN A 113 2.08 12.48 -22.22
N GLY A 114 3.36 12.08 -22.29
CA GLY A 114 4.53 12.94 -22.03
C GLY A 114 4.98 12.95 -20.57
N CYS A 115 4.26 12.28 -19.67
CA CYS A 115 4.62 12.12 -18.28
C CYS A 115 5.06 10.69 -17.97
N ASP A 116 5.99 10.48 -17.06
CA ASP A 116 6.26 9.13 -16.60
C ASP A 116 5.11 8.58 -15.76
N THR A 117 4.89 7.27 -15.86
CA THR A 117 3.75 6.60 -15.21
C THR A 117 3.70 6.81 -13.67
N ARG A 118 4.86 7.02 -13.02
CA ARG A 118 4.89 7.37 -11.59
C ARG A 118 4.21 8.70 -11.33
N ASN A 119 4.53 9.71 -12.15
CA ASN A 119 3.92 11.03 -12.02
C ASN A 119 2.43 11.00 -12.40
N ASP A 120 2.02 10.17 -13.38
CA ASP A 120 0.61 10.00 -13.71
C ASP A 120 -0.21 9.51 -12.50
N VAL A 121 0.24 8.48 -11.80
CA VAL A 121 -0.50 7.99 -10.63
C VAL A 121 -0.41 8.93 -9.42
N LEU A 122 0.68 9.71 -9.28
CA LEU A 122 0.73 10.77 -8.28
C LEU A 122 -0.27 11.89 -8.58
N GLN A 123 -0.44 12.26 -9.86
CA GLN A 123 -1.44 13.25 -10.28
C GLN A 123 -2.86 12.71 -10.12
N ARG A 124 -3.09 11.45 -10.51
CA ARG A 124 -4.39 10.78 -10.37
C ARG A 124 -4.89 10.81 -8.92
N ASP A 125 -4.04 10.44 -7.97
CA ASP A 125 -4.43 10.20 -6.57
C ASP A 125 -4.14 11.37 -5.63
N GLY A 126 -3.20 12.26 -5.99
CA GLY A 126 -2.79 13.37 -5.16
C GLY A 126 -3.80 14.52 -5.14
N LEU A 127 -3.88 15.20 -4.00
CA LEU A 127 -4.59 16.46 -3.79
C LEU A 127 -3.56 17.57 -3.62
N ARG A 128 -3.96 18.82 -3.86
CA ARG A 128 -3.08 20.02 -3.65
C ARG A 128 -1.71 19.83 -4.30
N LEU A 129 -1.73 19.36 -5.54
CA LEU A 129 -0.53 19.07 -6.32
C LEU A 129 0.35 20.31 -6.48
N ARG A 130 1.65 20.13 -6.32
CA ARG A 130 2.67 21.11 -6.71
C ARG A 130 3.63 20.45 -7.67
N PHE A 131 3.88 21.12 -8.77
CA PHE A 131 4.79 20.66 -9.81
C PHE A 131 6.16 21.33 -9.68
N ARG A 132 7.17 20.70 -10.26
CA ARG A 132 8.48 21.29 -10.45
C ARG A 132 8.36 22.50 -11.38
N SER A 133 9.10 23.56 -11.10
CA SER A 133 9.13 24.75 -11.98
C SER A 133 9.43 24.35 -13.43
N GLY A 134 8.63 24.85 -14.37
CA GLY A 134 8.74 24.53 -15.78
C GLY A 134 8.29 23.12 -16.20
N SER A 135 7.52 22.44 -15.35
CA SER A 135 6.99 21.10 -15.67
C SER A 135 5.56 20.96 -15.18
N ASP A 136 4.68 20.47 -16.00
CA ASP A 136 3.31 20.07 -15.73
C ASP A 136 3.16 18.57 -15.35
N CYS A 137 4.24 17.81 -15.48
CA CYS A 137 4.30 16.39 -15.18
C CYS A 137 4.86 16.09 -13.78
N VAL A 138 6.00 16.69 -13.42
CA VAL A 138 6.78 16.27 -12.25
C VAL A 138 6.19 16.79 -10.95
N VAL A 139 5.47 15.95 -10.22
CA VAL A 139 4.91 16.25 -8.91
C VAL A 139 6.04 16.32 -7.86
N VAL A 140 6.12 17.42 -7.13
CA VAL A 140 7.12 17.63 -6.06
C VAL A 140 6.50 17.74 -4.67
N ALA A 141 5.19 17.98 -4.56
CA ALA A 141 4.45 17.89 -3.31
C ALA A 141 2.98 17.60 -3.59
N MET A 142 2.32 16.94 -2.64
CA MET A 142 0.89 16.64 -2.67
C MET A 142 0.41 16.24 -1.29
N THR A 143 -0.91 16.28 -1.10
CA THR A 143 -1.59 15.56 -0.02
C THR A 143 -2.08 14.23 -0.57
N LEU A 144 -1.75 13.13 0.10
CA LEU A 144 -2.24 11.79 -0.23
C LEU A 144 -3.15 11.27 0.88
N HIS A 145 -4.39 10.92 0.54
CA HIS A 145 -5.22 10.08 1.40
C HIS A 145 -4.88 8.62 1.15
N ASP A 146 -3.92 8.09 1.92
CA ASP A 146 -3.40 6.75 1.70
C ASP A 146 -4.49 5.68 1.80
N PRO A 147 -4.76 4.94 0.73
CA PRO A 147 -5.82 3.93 0.74
C PRO A 147 -5.51 2.77 1.69
N TYR A 148 -4.24 2.40 1.87
CA TYR A 148 -3.87 1.21 2.65
C TYR A 148 -4.03 1.41 4.16
N THR A 149 -3.67 2.57 4.68
CA THR A 149 -3.73 2.87 6.11
C THR A 149 -4.89 3.79 6.48
N GLY A 150 -5.40 4.56 5.53
CA GLY A 150 -6.41 5.59 5.74
C GLY A 150 -5.84 6.89 6.33
N ARG A 151 -4.52 7.02 6.39
CA ARG A 151 -3.85 8.24 6.86
C ARG A 151 -3.78 9.28 5.77
N THR A 152 -3.81 10.54 6.15
CA THR A 152 -3.46 11.67 5.28
C THR A 152 -1.95 11.92 5.39
N ILE A 153 -1.27 12.01 4.25
CA ILE A 153 0.19 12.21 4.15
C ILE A 153 0.45 13.49 3.36
N GLU A 154 1.05 14.48 4.02
CA GLU A 154 1.57 15.68 3.36
C GLU A 154 2.96 15.36 2.78
N TRP A 155 2.97 14.85 1.55
CA TRP A 155 4.18 14.36 0.91
C TRP A 155 4.94 15.46 0.17
N ARG A 156 6.27 15.35 0.25
CA ARG A 156 7.24 16.15 -0.53
C ARG A 156 8.29 15.22 -1.15
N LYS A 157 8.77 15.56 -2.34
CA LYS A 157 9.76 14.74 -3.08
C LYS A 157 11.06 14.52 -2.28
N GLN A 158 11.46 15.46 -1.42
CA GLN A 158 12.62 15.31 -0.52
C GLN A 158 12.43 14.20 0.52
N ARG A 159 11.19 13.79 0.79
CA ARG A 159 10.82 12.68 1.67
C ARG A 159 10.21 11.54 0.86
N ALA A 160 10.89 11.17 -0.24
CA ALA A 160 10.37 10.22 -1.23
C ALA A 160 9.92 8.88 -0.64
N ALA A 161 10.59 8.39 0.43
CA ALA A 161 10.28 7.13 1.09
C ALA A 161 8.93 7.11 1.85
N GLU A 162 8.29 8.26 2.09
CA GLU A 162 6.99 8.30 2.76
C GLU A 162 5.85 7.80 1.86
N VAL A 163 5.99 7.95 0.53
CA VAL A 163 5.02 7.49 -0.45
C VAL A 163 5.73 6.67 -1.52
N HIS A 164 5.36 5.41 -1.63
CA HIS A 164 5.78 4.52 -2.70
C HIS A 164 4.67 4.35 -3.74
N ILE A 165 5.04 4.08 -4.99
CA ILE A 165 4.10 3.54 -5.96
C ILE A 165 4.14 2.03 -5.84
N ASP A 166 3.06 1.47 -5.33
CA ASP A 166 2.89 0.03 -5.20
C ASP A 166 2.38 -0.59 -6.51
N HIS A 167 2.91 -1.74 -6.87
CA HIS A 167 2.25 -2.65 -7.79
C HIS A 167 1.27 -3.50 -6.98
N VAL A 168 -0.04 -3.27 -7.14
CA VAL A 168 -1.11 -3.99 -6.40
C VAL A 168 -0.89 -5.50 -6.52
N VAL A 169 -0.61 -5.99 -7.72
CA VAL A 169 -0.03 -7.31 -7.98
C VAL A 169 1.49 -7.14 -8.12
N PRO A 170 2.29 -7.59 -7.13
CA PRO A 170 3.74 -7.38 -7.16
C PRO A 170 4.41 -8.03 -8.37
N LEU A 171 5.45 -7.40 -8.91
CA LEU A 171 6.16 -7.92 -10.09
C LEU A 171 6.79 -9.29 -9.82
N SER A 172 7.40 -9.48 -8.65
CA SER A 172 7.95 -10.78 -8.26
C SER A 172 6.87 -11.85 -8.06
N TYR A 173 5.68 -11.47 -7.55
CA TYR A 173 4.53 -12.37 -7.49
C TYR A 173 4.08 -12.77 -8.90
N SER A 174 3.92 -11.79 -9.79
CA SER A 174 3.49 -12.06 -11.17
C SER A 174 4.47 -12.95 -11.94
N TRP A 175 5.79 -12.77 -11.72
CA TRP A 175 6.83 -13.67 -12.25
C TRP A 175 6.57 -15.12 -11.90
N GLN A 176 6.37 -15.40 -10.62
CA GLN A 176 6.09 -16.72 -10.08
C GLN A 176 4.73 -17.27 -10.54
N MET A 177 3.78 -16.39 -10.85
CA MET A 177 2.46 -16.76 -11.37
C MET A 177 2.42 -16.89 -12.89
N GLY A 178 3.56 -16.77 -13.57
CA GLY A 178 3.70 -17.10 -15.01
C GLY A 178 4.26 -16.02 -15.90
N ALA A 179 4.45 -14.78 -15.39
CA ALA A 179 5.03 -13.68 -16.17
C ALA A 179 6.47 -13.96 -16.63
N SER A 180 7.19 -14.88 -15.99
CA SER A 180 8.50 -15.37 -16.43
C SER A 180 8.49 -15.91 -17.87
N ARG A 181 7.33 -16.35 -18.38
CA ARG A 181 7.16 -16.89 -19.73
C ARG A 181 6.47 -15.92 -20.68
N TRP A 182 6.13 -14.71 -20.22
CA TRP A 182 5.53 -13.71 -21.10
C TRP A 182 6.59 -13.04 -21.98
N ARG A 183 6.13 -12.47 -23.10
CA ARG A 183 6.93 -11.53 -23.87
C ARG A 183 7.25 -10.31 -23.01
N GLU A 184 8.41 -9.73 -23.19
CA GLU A 184 8.84 -8.53 -22.47
C GLU A 184 7.83 -7.39 -22.57
N SER A 185 7.22 -7.19 -23.76
CA SER A 185 6.17 -6.17 -23.95
C SER A 185 4.99 -6.33 -22.96
N LYS A 186 4.51 -7.57 -22.73
CA LYS A 186 3.44 -7.83 -21.77
C LYS A 186 3.89 -7.60 -20.32
N ARG A 187 5.16 -7.92 -19.99
CA ARG A 187 5.73 -7.60 -18.68
C ARG A 187 5.83 -6.09 -18.47
N ARG A 188 6.31 -5.34 -19.48
CA ARG A 188 6.35 -3.86 -19.44
C ARG A 188 4.97 -3.25 -19.27
N GLN A 189 3.96 -3.77 -19.96
CA GLN A 189 2.57 -3.34 -19.78
C GLN A 189 2.14 -3.51 -18.32
N LEU A 190 2.29 -4.70 -17.73
CA LEU A 190 1.91 -4.94 -16.32
C LEU A 190 2.60 -3.99 -15.35
N ALA A 191 3.88 -3.68 -15.58
CA ALA A 191 4.68 -2.82 -14.71
C ALA A 191 4.29 -1.34 -14.80
N ASN A 192 3.72 -0.91 -15.93
CA ASN A 192 3.36 0.49 -16.18
C ASN A 192 1.84 0.71 -16.33
N ASP A 193 1.04 -0.31 -16.07
CA ASP A 193 -0.42 -0.18 -16.10
C ASP A 193 -0.93 0.51 -14.84
N VAL A 194 -1.54 1.67 -15.01
CA VAL A 194 -2.12 2.45 -13.90
C VAL A 194 -3.21 1.69 -13.13
N LEU A 195 -3.80 0.66 -13.74
CA LEU A 195 -4.68 -0.29 -13.04
C LEU A 195 -3.94 -1.03 -11.93
N ASN A 196 -2.66 -1.38 -12.16
CA ASN A 196 -1.80 -2.09 -11.21
C ASN A 196 -1.03 -1.17 -10.26
N LEU A 197 -1.08 0.14 -10.48
CA LEU A 197 -0.24 1.11 -9.76
C LEU A 197 -1.06 1.96 -8.78
N MET A 198 -0.50 2.17 -7.57
CA MET A 198 -1.14 2.96 -6.53
C MET A 198 -0.12 3.65 -5.62
N PRO A 199 -0.21 4.98 -5.43
CA PRO A 199 0.61 5.65 -4.43
C PRO A 199 0.06 5.32 -3.04
N VAL A 200 0.93 4.84 -2.17
CA VAL A 200 0.59 4.36 -0.83
C VAL A 200 1.68 4.72 0.18
N GLN A 201 1.36 4.62 1.47
CA GLN A 201 2.34 4.79 2.53
C GLN A 201 3.52 3.81 2.34
N GLY A 202 4.75 4.34 2.33
CA GLY A 202 5.96 3.56 2.07
C GLY A 202 6.16 2.38 3.03
N ARG A 203 5.88 2.56 4.34
CA ARG A 203 5.97 1.47 5.33
C ARG A 203 4.96 0.34 5.05
N ALA A 204 3.73 0.67 4.69
CA ALA A 204 2.71 -0.33 4.36
C ALA A 204 3.10 -1.11 3.10
N ASN A 205 3.67 -0.42 2.10
CA ASN A 205 4.19 -1.07 0.90
C ASN A 205 5.38 -1.99 1.21
N SER A 206 6.33 -1.54 2.02
CA SER A 206 7.48 -2.37 2.44
C SER A 206 7.03 -3.62 3.20
N ALA A 207 6.02 -3.50 4.06
CA ALA A 207 5.44 -4.64 4.77
C ALA A 207 4.69 -5.62 3.85
N LYS A 208 4.13 -5.14 2.74
CA LYS A 208 3.51 -5.98 1.71
C LYS A 208 4.55 -6.79 0.95
N GLY A 209 5.64 -6.17 0.51
CA GLY A 209 6.67 -6.81 -0.30
C GLY A 209 6.07 -7.47 -1.56
N ASP A 210 6.40 -8.75 -1.77
CA ASP A 210 5.90 -9.56 -2.89
C ASP A 210 4.73 -10.49 -2.50
N SER A 211 4.02 -10.14 -1.43
CA SER A 211 2.90 -10.92 -0.90
C SER A 211 1.66 -10.86 -1.78
N GLY A 212 0.99 -12.01 -1.92
CA GLY A 212 -0.39 -12.06 -2.38
C GLY A 212 -1.38 -11.82 -1.22
N PRO A 213 -2.70 -11.72 -1.53
CA PRO A 213 -3.75 -11.44 -0.55
C PRO A 213 -3.84 -12.39 0.64
N ALA A 214 -3.37 -13.65 0.49
CA ALA A 214 -3.36 -14.63 1.58
C ALA A 214 -2.33 -14.29 2.66
N SER A 215 -1.24 -13.63 2.29
CA SER A 215 -0.11 -13.31 3.18
C SER A 215 -0.14 -11.87 3.68
N TRP A 216 -0.71 -10.97 2.91
CA TRP A 216 -0.83 -9.57 3.29
C TRP A 216 -2.11 -8.93 2.75
N LEU A 217 -2.71 -8.10 3.58
CA LEU A 217 -3.85 -7.24 3.25
C LEU A 217 -3.64 -5.85 3.83
N PRO A 218 -4.21 -4.79 3.22
CA PRO A 218 -4.16 -3.46 3.78
C PRO A 218 -4.59 -3.41 5.24
N PRO A 219 -3.87 -2.67 6.12
CA PRO A 219 -4.26 -2.49 7.51
C PRO A 219 -5.69 -1.96 7.67
N ARG A 220 -6.12 -1.04 6.79
CA ARG A 220 -7.47 -0.47 6.75
C ARG A 220 -8.47 -1.52 6.29
N LYS A 221 -9.12 -2.20 7.24
CA LYS A 221 -10.02 -3.34 6.97
C LYS A 221 -11.14 -3.02 5.96
N ARG A 222 -11.71 -1.81 6.01
CA ARG A 222 -12.85 -1.42 5.16
C ARG A 222 -12.57 -1.43 3.65
N ILE A 223 -11.31 -1.34 3.21
CA ILE A 223 -10.94 -1.35 1.79
C ILE A 223 -10.48 -2.72 1.29
N ARG A 224 -10.43 -3.74 2.15
CA ARG A 224 -9.85 -5.04 1.78
C ARG A 224 -10.60 -5.74 0.65
N CYS A 225 -11.92 -5.60 0.60
CA CYS A 225 -12.68 -6.08 -0.58
C CYS A 225 -12.32 -5.27 -1.83
N ALA A 226 -12.24 -3.93 -1.74
CA ALA A 226 -11.83 -3.10 -2.87
C ALA A 226 -10.41 -3.46 -3.37
N TYR A 227 -9.47 -3.71 -2.44
CA TYR A 227 -8.12 -4.20 -2.77
C TYR A 227 -8.18 -5.56 -3.48
N ALA A 228 -8.98 -6.50 -2.97
CA ALA A 228 -9.18 -7.82 -3.60
C ALA A 228 -9.76 -7.70 -5.00
N VAL A 229 -10.73 -6.79 -5.22
CA VAL A 229 -11.28 -6.48 -6.54
C VAL A 229 -10.20 -5.95 -7.48
N ARG A 230 -9.39 -4.98 -7.05
CA ARG A 230 -8.31 -4.42 -7.86
C ARG A 230 -7.27 -5.50 -8.21
N PHE A 231 -6.89 -6.33 -7.25
CA PHE A 231 -5.99 -7.45 -7.50
C PHE A 231 -6.57 -8.42 -8.54
N ALA A 232 -7.86 -8.75 -8.44
CA ALA A 232 -8.55 -9.61 -9.39
C ALA A 232 -8.69 -8.97 -10.78
N GLN A 233 -8.94 -7.66 -10.87
CA GLN A 233 -8.99 -6.93 -12.15
C GLN A 233 -7.67 -7.06 -12.90
N VAL A 234 -6.54 -6.83 -12.22
CA VAL A 234 -5.21 -7.00 -12.82
C VAL A 234 -5.00 -8.45 -13.25
N ALA A 235 -5.31 -9.41 -12.38
CA ALA A 235 -5.16 -10.84 -12.68
C ALA A 235 -5.98 -11.25 -13.93
N VAL A 236 -7.22 -10.79 -14.04
CA VAL A 236 -8.10 -11.07 -15.21
C VAL A 236 -7.57 -10.39 -16.47
N LYS A 237 -7.19 -9.09 -16.39
CA LYS A 237 -6.69 -8.33 -17.55
C LYS A 237 -5.45 -8.98 -18.17
N TYR A 238 -4.57 -9.50 -17.33
CA TYR A 238 -3.31 -10.12 -17.78
C TYR A 238 -3.40 -11.65 -17.93
N GLU A 239 -4.59 -12.23 -17.76
CA GLU A 239 -4.80 -13.69 -17.79
C GLU A 239 -3.84 -14.43 -16.85
N MET A 240 -3.56 -13.81 -15.73
CA MET A 240 -2.62 -14.30 -14.75
C MET A 240 -3.36 -15.08 -13.65
N PRO A 241 -3.03 -16.34 -13.42
CA PRO A 241 -3.60 -17.08 -12.29
C PRO A 241 -3.08 -16.51 -10.96
N VAL A 242 -3.79 -16.82 -9.88
CA VAL A 242 -3.36 -16.57 -8.51
C VAL A 242 -3.25 -17.89 -7.75
N THR A 243 -2.69 -17.88 -6.53
CA THR A 243 -2.74 -19.09 -5.70
C THR A 243 -4.17 -19.35 -5.22
N ALA A 244 -4.51 -20.63 -4.98
CA ALA A 244 -5.82 -20.97 -4.40
C ALA A 244 -6.04 -20.28 -3.03
N ALA A 245 -4.97 -20.11 -2.23
CA ALA A 245 -5.03 -19.39 -0.95
C ALA A 245 -5.36 -17.91 -1.14
N ASP A 246 -4.74 -17.25 -2.13
CA ASP A 246 -5.03 -15.84 -2.46
C ASP A 246 -6.47 -15.67 -2.92
N LYS A 247 -6.94 -16.54 -3.84
CA LYS A 247 -8.34 -16.49 -4.31
C LYS A 247 -9.33 -16.68 -3.15
N ARG A 248 -9.10 -17.66 -2.27
CA ARG A 248 -9.95 -17.85 -1.07
C ARG A 248 -9.95 -16.63 -0.17
N MET A 249 -8.78 -16.00 0.02
CA MET A 249 -8.70 -14.78 0.84
C MET A 249 -9.46 -13.63 0.20
N MET A 250 -9.31 -13.39 -1.09
CA MET A 250 -10.04 -12.34 -1.81
C MET A 250 -11.56 -12.53 -1.68
N LEU A 251 -12.08 -13.76 -1.89
CA LEU A 251 -13.49 -14.08 -1.71
C LEU A 251 -13.96 -13.76 -0.29
N ARG A 252 -13.21 -14.17 0.75
CA ARG A 252 -13.56 -13.88 2.15
C ARG A 252 -13.68 -12.38 2.42
N GLN A 253 -12.79 -11.55 1.84
CA GLN A 253 -12.84 -10.10 2.06
C GLN A 253 -14.09 -9.45 1.44
N CYS A 254 -14.68 -10.05 0.44
CA CYS A 254 -15.90 -9.55 -0.23
C CYS A 254 -17.18 -10.26 0.22
N GLY A 255 -17.12 -11.16 1.22
CA GLY A 255 -18.28 -11.90 1.72
C GLY A 255 -18.63 -13.14 0.92
N GLY A 256 -17.79 -13.55 -0.04
CA GLY A 256 -17.91 -14.82 -0.76
C GLY A 256 -17.54 -16.00 0.13
N ARG A 257 -18.23 -17.13 -0.07
CA ARG A 257 -17.82 -18.42 0.53
C ARG A 257 -16.73 -19.03 -0.34
N PRO A 258 -15.55 -19.40 0.20
CA PRO A 258 -14.58 -20.15 -0.56
C PRO A 258 -15.19 -21.54 -0.90
N ALA A 259 -15.06 -21.98 -2.15
CA ALA A 259 -15.27 -23.39 -2.46
C ALA A 259 -14.33 -24.25 -1.58
N LEU A 260 -14.88 -25.30 -0.99
CA LEU A 260 -14.16 -26.29 -0.17
C LEU A 260 -13.13 -27.04 -1.02
#